data_374f5446f4701d81a423a99a2e0cdd37
#
_entry.id   374f5446f4701d81a423a99a2e0cdd37
#
_cell.length_a   1.000
_cell.length_b   1.000
_cell.length_c   1.000
_cell.angle_alpha   90.00
_cell.angle_beta   90.00
_cell.angle_gamma   90.00
#
_symmetry.space_group_name_H-M   'P 1'
#
loop_
_entity.id
_entity.type
_entity.pdbx_description
1 polymer ?
#
loop_
_entity_poly.entity_id
_entity_poly.type
_entity_poly.pdbx_seq_one_letter_code
_entity_poly.pdbx_strand_id
1 'polypeptide(L)' 'MTLARMAASYRHSAELLRQRMNELKEAARTAAPVEKSQLEQRIRDLNTLYRETRETALILERYYDRRYHGHGRRTV' A
#
# COMPACT_ATOMS: atom_id res chain seq x y z
N MET A 1 15.04 -3.68 -13.54
CA MET A 1 13.69 -3.95 -13.00
C MET A 1 12.66 -3.23 -13.86
N THR A 2 11.57 -3.89 -14.20
CA THR A 2 10.54 -3.28 -15.02
C THR A 2 9.55 -2.51 -14.15
N LEU A 3 8.79 -1.60 -14.79
CA LEU A 3 7.76 -0.86 -14.08
C LEU A 3 6.67 -1.80 -13.55
N ALA A 4 6.34 -2.84 -14.30
CA ALA A 4 5.36 -3.82 -13.86
C ALA A 4 5.83 -4.54 -12.59
N ARG A 5 7.10 -4.91 -12.54
CA ARG A 5 7.67 -5.56 -11.36
C ARG A 5 7.71 -4.63 -10.17
N MET A 6 8.05 -3.37 -10.41
CA MET A 6 8.06 -2.38 -9.34
C MET A 6 6.66 -2.20 -8.77
N ALA A 7 5.66 -2.08 -9.64
CA ALA A 7 4.27 -1.94 -9.21
C ALA A 7 3.83 -3.14 -8.38
N ALA A 8 4.17 -4.35 -8.84
CA ALA A 8 3.82 -5.56 -8.11
C ALA A 8 4.50 -5.61 -6.74
N SER A 9 5.75 -5.16 -6.67
CA SER A 9 6.49 -5.11 -5.42
C SER A 9 5.82 -4.16 -4.43
N TYR A 10 5.41 -2.97 -4.90
CA TYR A 10 4.70 -2.01 -4.04
C TYR A 10 3.33 -2.53 -3.60
N ARG A 11 2.63 -3.24 -4.49
CA ARG A 11 1.36 -3.87 -4.10
C ARG A 11 1.55 -4.91 -3.02
N HIS A 12 2.60 -5.71 -3.16
CA HIS A 12 2.92 -6.72 -2.16
C HIS A 12 3.24 -6.07 -0.82
N SER A 13 4.04 -5.01 -0.84
CA SER A 13 4.36 -4.26 0.37
C SER A 13 3.11 -3.66 1.02
N ALA A 14 2.22 -3.12 0.21
CA ALA A 14 0.96 -2.56 0.73
C ALA A 14 0.12 -3.64 1.40
N GLU A 15 0.07 -4.84 0.81
CA GLU A 15 -0.68 -5.93 1.40
C GLU A 15 -0.09 -6.37 2.74
N LEU A 16 1.23 -6.42 2.85
CA LEU A 16 1.89 -6.75 4.10
C LEU A 16 1.58 -5.69 5.18
N LEU A 17 1.58 -4.42 4.79
CA LEU A 17 1.24 -3.35 5.71
C LEU A 17 -0.21 -3.47 6.18
N ARG A 18 -1.12 -3.81 5.27
CA ARG A 18 -2.53 -3.99 5.62
C ARG A 18 -2.70 -5.14 6.61
N GLN A 19 -2.02 -6.25 6.36
CA GLN A 19 -2.05 -7.39 7.26
C GLN A 19 -1.54 -7.01 8.65
N ARG A 20 -0.44 -6.27 8.69
CA ARG A 20 0.12 -5.82 9.97
C ARG A 20 -0.83 -4.91 10.72
N MET A 21 -1.48 -3.98 10.01
CA MET A 21 -2.48 -3.12 10.63
C MET A 21 -3.63 -3.93 11.23
N ASN A 22 -4.09 -4.95 10.52
CA ASN A 22 -5.16 -5.80 11.01
C ASN A 22 -4.75 -6.54 12.27
N GLU A 23 -3.51 -7.04 12.32
CA GLU A 23 -2.98 -7.70 13.51
C GLU A 23 -2.96 -6.73 14.70
N LEU A 24 -2.53 -5.50 14.46
CA LEU A 24 -2.47 -4.50 15.53
C LEU A 24 -3.87 -4.09 15.99
N LYS A 25 -4.82 -3.99 15.07
CA LYS A 25 -6.20 -3.70 15.42
C LYS A 25 -6.78 -4.79 16.32
N GLU A 26 -6.47 -6.04 15.99
CA GLU A 26 -6.92 -7.16 16.78
C GLU A 26 -6.29 -7.14 18.18
N ALA A 27 -5.00 -6.86 18.25
CA ALA A 27 -4.32 -6.74 19.54
C ALA A 27 -4.87 -5.59 20.37
N ALA A 28 -5.27 -4.49 19.72
CA ALA A 28 -5.81 -3.33 20.42
C ALA A 28 -7.16 -3.60 21.08
N ARG A 29 -7.89 -4.59 20.60
CA ARG A 29 -9.21 -4.90 21.17
C ARG A 29 -9.15 -5.36 22.60
N THR A 30 -8.06 -6.02 22.97
CA THR A 30 -7.92 -6.59 24.33
C THR A 30 -6.79 -5.93 25.11
N ALA A 31 -6.17 -4.88 24.57
CA ALA A 31 -5.04 -4.22 25.22
C ALA A 31 -5.52 -3.28 26.34
N ALA A 32 -4.64 -3.08 27.33
CA ALA A 32 -4.87 -2.09 28.37
C ALA A 32 -4.88 -0.69 27.75
N PRO A 33 -5.50 0.33 28.43
CA PRO A 33 -5.66 1.65 27.80
C PRO A 33 -4.36 2.28 27.30
N VAL A 34 -3.26 2.16 28.04
CA VAL A 34 -1.99 2.73 27.60
C VAL A 34 -1.47 2.02 26.38
N GLU A 35 -1.49 0.70 26.39
CA GLU A 35 -1.06 -0.11 25.25
C GLU A 35 -1.97 0.14 24.04
N LYS A 36 -3.27 0.24 24.27
CA LYS A 36 -4.23 0.49 23.21
C LYS A 36 -3.90 1.79 22.51
N SER A 37 -3.61 2.84 23.27
CA SER A 37 -3.25 4.14 22.70
C SER A 37 -2.01 4.04 21.83
N GLN A 38 -0.99 3.31 22.29
CA GLN A 38 0.24 3.11 21.53
C GLN A 38 -0.02 2.31 20.25
N LEU A 39 -0.83 1.27 20.34
CA LEU A 39 -1.19 0.47 19.19
C LEU A 39 -1.97 1.28 18.16
N GLU A 40 -2.89 2.11 18.61
CA GLU A 40 -3.66 2.97 17.72
C GLU A 40 -2.78 3.97 16.99
N GLN A 41 -1.78 4.53 17.69
CA GLN A 41 -0.83 5.43 17.03
C GLN A 41 -0.04 4.69 15.95
N ARG A 42 0.39 3.48 16.26
CA ARG A 42 1.13 2.67 15.30
C ARG A 42 0.27 2.32 14.10
N ILE A 43 -1.00 2.02 14.33
CA ILE A 43 -1.95 1.75 13.25
C ILE A 43 -2.08 2.96 12.34
N ARG A 44 -2.18 4.16 12.89
CA ARG A 44 -2.27 5.38 12.09
C ARG A 44 -1.01 5.58 11.25
N ASP A 45 0.16 5.35 11.83
CA ASP A 45 1.42 5.48 11.10
C ASP A 45 1.50 4.48 9.96
N LEU A 46 1.12 3.24 10.21
CA LEU A 46 1.11 2.20 9.19
C LEU A 46 0.08 2.49 8.11
N ASN A 47 -1.05 3.08 8.49
CA ASN A 47 -2.07 3.43 7.52
C ASN A 47 -1.57 4.50 6.53
N THR A 48 -0.84 5.48 7.03
CA THR A 48 -0.23 6.50 6.18
C THR A 48 0.73 5.84 5.20
N LEU A 49 1.58 4.98 5.69
CA LEU A 49 2.55 4.26 4.88
C LEU A 49 1.86 3.36 3.86
N TYR A 50 0.81 2.67 4.27
CA TYR A 50 0.01 1.82 3.39
C TYR A 50 -0.58 2.63 2.23
N ARG A 51 -1.17 3.76 2.53
CA ARG A 51 -1.79 4.61 1.51
C ARG A 51 -0.76 5.12 0.52
N GLU A 52 0.40 5.58 1.01
CA GLU A 52 1.46 6.06 0.15
C GLU A 52 2.01 4.96 -0.74
N THR A 53 2.21 3.77 -0.16
CA THR A 53 2.72 2.62 -0.91
C THR A 53 1.74 2.19 -1.99
N ARG A 54 0.46 2.16 -1.65
CA ARG A 54 -0.59 1.79 -2.60
C ARG A 54 -0.71 2.81 -3.72
N GLU A 55 -0.62 4.09 -3.38
CA GLU A 55 -0.66 5.16 -4.37
C GLU A 55 0.51 5.04 -5.34
N THR A 56 1.69 4.76 -4.82
CA THR A 56 2.87 4.57 -5.66
C THR A 56 2.66 3.41 -6.62
N ALA A 57 2.08 2.31 -6.16
CA ALA A 57 1.78 1.17 -7.01
C ALA A 57 0.83 1.56 -8.14
N LEU A 58 -0.22 2.32 -7.80
CA LEU A 58 -1.20 2.76 -8.80
C LEU A 58 -0.57 3.70 -9.83
N ILE A 59 0.31 4.60 -9.39
CA ILE A 59 1.01 5.50 -10.29
C ILE A 59 1.89 4.72 -11.25
N LEU A 60 2.62 3.75 -10.74
CA LEU A 60 3.50 2.92 -11.58
C LEU A 60 2.70 2.09 -12.58
N GLU A 61 1.57 1.53 -12.16
CA GLU A 61 0.71 0.77 -13.05
C GLU A 61 0.14 1.64 -14.15
N ARG A 62 -0.28 2.85 -13.80
CA ARG A 62 -0.82 3.81 -14.77
C ARG A 62 0.25 4.23 -15.75
N TYR A 63 1.46 4.45 -15.27
CA TYR A 63 2.58 4.80 -16.13
C TYR A 63 2.92 3.68 -17.09
N TYR A 64 2.91 2.46 -16.60
CA TYR A 64 3.15 1.27 -17.43
C TYR A 64 2.10 1.16 -18.54
N ASP A 65 0.83 1.29 -18.18
CA ASP A 65 -0.25 1.23 -19.15
C ASP A 65 -0.11 2.33 -20.21
N ARG A 66 0.23 3.53 -19.78
CA ARG A 66 0.40 4.64 -20.71
C ARG A 66 1.50 4.38 -21.71
N ARG A 67 2.60 3.76 -21.28
CA ARG A 67 3.70 3.48 -22.17
C ARG A 67 3.36 2.40 -23.21
N TYR A 68 2.61 1.40 -22.80
CA TYR A 68 2.30 0.27 -23.68
C TYR A 68 1.03 0.47 -24.48
N HIS A 69 -0.02 0.89 -23.82
CA HIS A 69 -1.33 0.99 -24.45
C HIS A 69 -1.56 2.36 -25.09
N GLY A 70 -0.94 3.39 -24.55
CA GLY A 70 -1.03 4.73 -25.10
C GLY A 70 -0.48 4.83 -26.50
N HIS A 71 0.60 4.10 -26.78
CA HIS A 71 1.16 4.07 -28.13
C HIS A 71 0.17 3.52 -29.13
N GLY A 72 -0.44 2.39 -28.82
CA GLY A 72 -1.42 1.78 -29.71
C GLY A 72 -2.55 2.71 -30.03
N ARG A 73 -3.06 3.38 -29.04
CA ARG A 73 -4.18 4.29 -29.23
C ARG A 73 -3.82 5.49 -30.08
N ARG A 74 -2.61 6.00 -29.94
CA ARG A 74 -2.21 7.17 -30.70
C ARG A 74 -1.94 6.90 -32.15
N THR A 75 -1.63 5.67 -32.46
CA THR A 75 -1.41 5.31 -33.86
C THR A 75 -2.70 5.08 -34.59
N VAL A 76 -3.78 5.02 -33.90
CA VAL A 76 -5.10 4.83 -34.50
C VAL A 76 -5.73 6.15 -35.01
#